data_ea2feed475dd85cc08229f71abc3cf59
#
_entry.id   ea2feed475dd85cc08229f71abc3cf59
#
_cell.length_a   1.000
_cell.length_b   1.000
_cell.length_c   1.000
_cell.angle_alpha   90.00
_cell.angle_beta   90.00
_cell.angle_gamma   90.00
#
_symmetry.space_group_name_H-M   'P 1'
#
loop_
_entity.id
_entity.type
_entity.pdbx_description
1 polymer ?
#
loop_
_entity_poly.entity_id
_entity_poly.type
_entity_poly.pdbx_seq_one_letter_code
_entity_poly.pdbx_strand_id
1 'polypeptide(L)'
;MNIIIVYSTNTIQNIISDNGGSETTATGGTEVARYITKKIELAEQADIATVYINALKPGGADVDFYWRATSGDEDITASTWTAQLPVTGTVIPFNDSSFQEVQYDIDPFGAGSSFSSIQF
;
A
#
# COMPACT_ATOMS: atom_id res chain seq x y z
N MET A 1 12.19 13.26 -12.99
CA MET A 1 11.61 12.31 -12.00
C MET A 1 10.33 12.92 -11.45
N ASN A 2 9.24 12.22 -11.62
CA ASN A 2 7.94 12.65 -11.13
C ASN A 2 7.63 11.90 -9.84
N ILE A 3 7.29 12.62 -8.78
CA ILE A 3 6.92 12.04 -7.49
C ILE A 3 5.42 12.27 -7.29
N ILE A 4 4.70 11.19 -6.95
CA ILE A 4 3.28 11.24 -6.63
C ILE A 4 3.12 11.00 -5.14
N ILE A 5 2.39 11.90 -4.49
CA ILE A 5 2.00 11.75 -3.10
C ILE A 5 0.52 11.40 -3.08
N VAL A 6 0.20 10.23 -2.52
CA VAL A 6 -1.18 9.77 -2.38
C VAL A 6 -1.61 9.93 -0.93
N TYR A 7 -2.73 10.61 -0.73
CA TYR A 7 -3.36 10.74 0.58
C TYR A 7 -4.64 9.94 0.61
N SER A 8 -4.82 9.15 1.66
CA SER A 8 -6.11 8.60 2.02
C SER A 8 -6.61 9.29 3.28
N THR A 9 -7.82 9.84 3.25
CA THR A 9 -8.49 10.42 4.41
C THR A 9 -9.39 9.41 5.13
N ASN A 10 -9.47 8.19 4.62
CA ASN A 10 -10.27 7.13 5.22
C ASN A 10 -9.56 6.56 6.45
N THR A 11 -10.29 6.44 7.54
CA THR A 11 -9.82 5.71 8.71
C THR A 11 -10.27 4.27 8.59
N ILE A 12 -9.32 3.34 8.61
CA ILE A 12 -9.56 1.91 8.67
C ILE A 12 -9.31 1.47 10.10
N GLN A 13 -10.32 0.92 10.75
CA GLN A 13 -10.20 0.43 12.11
C GLN A 13 -10.50 -1.07 12.14
N ASN A 14 -9.53 -1.85 12.64
CA ASN A 14 -9.66 -3.28 12.82
C ASN A 14 -9.73 -3.60 14.30
N ILE A 15 -10.65 -4.47 14.68
CA ILE A 15 -10.75 -4.99 16.03
C ILE A 15 -9.86 -6.24 16.10
N ILE A 16 -8.94 -6.27 17.07
CA ILE A 16 -7.95 -7.37 17.22
C ILE A 16 -8.62 -8.74 17.32
N SER A 17 -9.79 -8.83 17.93
CA SER A 17 -10.55 -10.08 18.06
C SER A 17 -11.02 -10.65 16.73
N ASP A 18 -11.01 -9.85 15.67
CA ASP A 18 -11.51 -10.26 14.36
C ASP A 18 -10.39 -10.77 13.44
N ASN A 19 -9.13 -10.73 13.91
CA ASN A 19 -8.01 -11.24 13.14
C ASN A 19 -7.96 -12.76 13.17
N GLY A 20 -8.27 -13.37 12.04
CA GLY A 20 -8.36 -14.82 11.88
C GLY A 20 -7.06 -15.56 11.55
N GLY A 21 -5.91 -14.87 11.48
CA GLY A 21 -4.63 -15.49 11.14
C GLY A 21 -3.68 -14.61 10.37
N SER A 22 -2.58 -15.18 9.90
CA SER A 22 -1.61 -14.48 9.06
C SER A 22 -2.08 -14.46 7.61
N GLU A 23 -2.26 -13.27 7.04
CA GLU A 23 -2.56 -13.09 5.64
C GLU A 23 -1.27 -12.84 4.85
N THR A 24 -1.07 -13.58 3.80
CA THR A 24 0.10 -13.46 2.91
C THR A 24 -0.28 -13.06 1.49
N THR A 25 -1.57 -12.89 1.22
CA THR A 25 -2.08 -12.56 -0.11
C THR A 25 -2.84 -11.23 -0.09
N ALA A 26 -2.62 -10.42 -1.12
CA ALA A 26 -3.31 -9.13 -1.26
C ALA A 26 -4.83 -9.29 -1.46
N THR A 27 -5.26 -10.42 -2.02
CA THR A 27 -6.68 -10.70 -2.29
C THR A 27 -7.02 -12.15 -1.94
N GLY A 28 -8.24 -12.39 -1.50
CA GLY A 28 -8.77 -13.74 -1.28
C GLY A 28 -8.31 -14.43 0.00
N GLY A 29 -7.60 -13.76 0.87
CA GLY A 29 -7.12 -14.33 2.12
C GLY A 29 -8.14 -14.29 3.27
N THR A 30 -7.66 -14.52 4.47
CA THR A 30 -8.45 -14.66 5.70
C THR A 30 -8.47 -13.39 6.56
N GLU A 31 -7.77 -12.35 6.17
CA GLU A 31 -7.75 -11.09 6.92
C GLU A 31 -9.13 -10.44 6.96
N VAL A 32 -9.52 -10.01 8.14
CA VAL A 32 -10.84 -9.42 8.38
C VAL A 32 -10.95 -8.02 7.81
N ALA A 33 -9.85 -7.27 7.77
CA ALA A 33 -9.86 -5.93 7.26
C ALA A 33 -8.89 -5.75 6.11
N ARG A 34 -9.45 -5.33 5.01
CA ARG A 34 -8.72 -5.02 3.79
C ARG A 34 -9.26 -3.71 3.21
N TYR A 35 -8.35 -2.83 2.82
CA TYR A 35 -8.69 -1.63 2.09
C TYR A 35 -8.00 -1.64 0.74
N ILE A 36 -8.77 -1.53 -0.31
CA ILE A 36 -8.26 -1.40 -1.68
C ILE A 36 -8.71 -0.05 -2.21
N THR A 37 -7.76 0.77 -2.65
CA THR A 37 -8.08 2.07 -3.25
C THR A 37 -8.77 1.87 -4.60
N LYS A 38 -9.43 2.92 -5.09
CA LYS A 38 -9.74 3.00 -6.52
C LYS A 38 -8.45 3.07 -7.32
N LYS A 39 -8.52 2.67 -8.59
CA LYS A 39 -7.43 2.92 -9.54
C LYS A 39 -7.15 4.42 -9.60
N ILE A 40 -5.91 4.81 -9.43
CA ILE A 40 -5.44 6.18 -9.56
C ILE A 40 -4.84 6.29 -10.95
N GLU A 41 -5.49 7.07 -11.82
CA GLU A 41 -5.01 7.40 -13.15
C GLU A 41 -4.26 8.73 -13.12
N LEU A 42 -3.10 8.76 -13.73
CA LEU A 42 -2.25 9.92 -13.77
C LEU A 42 -2.46 10.69 -15.07
N ALA A 43 -2.49 12.01 -14.98
CA ALA A 43 -2.51 12.87 -16.16
C ALA A 43 -1.21 12.78 -16.96
N GLU A 44 -0.09 12.54 -16.27
CA GLU A 44 1.21 12.27 -16.85
C GLU A 44 1.83 11.08 -16.16
N GLN A 45 2.71 10.36 -16.87
CA GLN A 45 3.40 9.21 -16.32
C GLN A 45 4.38 9.63 -15.22
N ALA A 46 4.56 8.77 -14.23
CA ALA A 46 5.50 8.96 -13.14
C ALA A 46 6.40 7.73 -12.98
N ASP A 47 7.60 7.95 -12.46
CA ASP A 47 8.58 6.89 -12.22
C ASP A 47 8.42 6.31 -10.82
N ILE A 48 8.13 7.16 -9.84
CA ILE A 48 8.07 6.81 -8.42
C ILE A 48 6.76 7.32 -7.81
N ALA A 49 6.17 6.51 -6.94
CA ALA A 49 5.09 6.92 -6.05
C ALA A 49 5.56 6.87 -4.59
N THR A 50 5.35 7.95 -3.86
CA THR A 50 5.58 7.98 -2.41
C THR A 50 4.23 7.97 -1.70
N VAL A 51 4.05 7.01 -0.79
CA VAL A 51 2.83 6.82 0.00
C VAL A 51 3.14 7.00 1.48
N TYR A 52 2.34 7.80 2.15
CA TYR A 52 2.40 7.96 3.60
C TYR A 52 1.16 7.33 4.23
N ILE A 53 1.39 6.47 5.20
CA ILE A 53 0.33 5.81 5.96
C ILE A 53 0.50 6.16 7.44
N ASN A 54 -0.55 6.66 8.06
CA ASN A 54 -0.61 6.79 9.51
C ASN A 54 -1.27 5.55 10.07
N ALA A 55 -0.53 4.76 10.83
CA ALA A 55 -1.00 3.51 11.40
C ALA A 55 -0.83 3.47 12.92
N LEU A 56 -1.84 2.92 13.59
CA LEU A 56 -1.77 2.46 14.96
C LEU A 56 -1.68 0.94 14.91
N LYS A 57 -0.57 0.39 15.40
CA LYS A 57 -0.31 -1.05 15.38
C LYS A 57 -0.13 -1.59 16.79
N PRO A 58 -1.22 -1.93 17.50
CA PRO A 58 -1.14 -2.53 18.84
C PRO A 58 -0.60 -3.96 18.78
N GLY A 59 -0.28 -4.53 19.94
CA GLY A 59 0.28 -5.87 20.05
C GLY A 59 -0.63 -6.92 19.41
N GLY A 60 -0.04 -7.79 18.62
CA GLY A 60 -0.75 -8.84 17.89
C GLY A 60 -1.36 -8.41 16.56
N ALA A 61 -1.34 -7.11 16.24
CA ALA A 61 -1.77 -6.63 14.93
C ALA A 61 -0.60 -6.63 13.94
N ASP A 62 -0.91 -6.77 12.66
CA ASP A 62 0.01 -6.54 11.57
C ASP A 62 -0.63 -5.70 10.47
N VAL A 63 0.19 -5.03 9.66
CA VAL A 63 -0.25 -4.21 8.54
C VAL A 63 0.68 -4.50 7.36
N ASP A 64 0.13 -5.12 6.35
CA ASP A 64 0.82 -5.39 5.11
C ASP A 64 0.36 -4.41 4.03
N PHE A 65 1.32 -3.87 3.30
CA PHE A 65 1.06 -2.91 2.23
C PHE A 65 1.41 -3.52 0.87
N TYR A 66 0.47 -3.42 -0.06
CA TYR A 66 0.61 -3.91 -1.42
C TYR A 66 0.28 -2.82 -2.42
N TRP A 67 0.84 -2.95 -3.60
CA TRP A 67 0.52 -2.11 -4.74
C TRP A 67 0.49 -2.92 -6.03
N ARG A 68 -0.14 -2.36 -7.06
CA ARG A 68 -0.03 -2.79 -8.46
C ARG A 68 -0.10 -1.58 -9.38
N ALA A 69 0.52 -1.66 -10.54
CA ALA A 69 0.63 -0.55 -11.48
C ALA A 69 0.58 -1.02 -12.93
N THR A 70 0.27 -0.09 -13.85
CA THR A 70 0.33 -0.30 -15.29
C THR A 70 1.06 0.86 -15.96
N SER A 71 1.73 0.58 -17.09
CA SER A 71 2.50 1.57 -17.84
C SER A 71 1.72 2.25 -18.96
N GLY A 72 0.53 1.77 -19.27
CA GLY A 72 -0.34 2.26 -20.36
C GLY A 72 -1.80 2.12 -20.00
N ASP A 73 -2.63 1.87 -21.02
CA ASP A 73 -4.08 1.73 -20.87
C ASP A 73 -4.51 0.31 -20.48
N GLU A 74 -3.57 -0.51 -20.00
CA GLU A 74 -3.88 -1.86 -19.59
C GLU A 74 -4.83 -1.89 -18.40
N ASP A 75 -5.61 -2.96 -18.31
CA ASP A 75 -6.46 -3.19 -17.17
C ASP A 75 -5.62 -3.49 -15.92
N ILE A 76 -5.66 -2.59 -14.96
CA ILE A 76 -4.91 -2.73 -13.71
C ILE A 76 -5.29 -4.00 -12.94
N THR A 77 -6.48 -4.53 -13.15
CA THR A 77 -6.90 -5.77 -12.49
C THR A 77 -6.14 -7.00 -13.00
N ALA A 78 -5.51 -6.91 -14.17
CA ALA A 78 -4.61 -7.93 -14.69
C ALA A 78 -3.20 -7.86 -14.11
N SER A 79 -2.83 -6.75 -13.45
CA SER A 79 -1.52 -6.60 -12.83
C SER A 79 -1.44 -7.34 -11.49
N THR A 80 -0.30 -7.93 -11.24
CA THR A 80 -0.03 -8.65 -9.98
C THR A 80 0.17 -7.67 -8.82
N TRP A 81 -0.36 -8.01 -7.66
CA TRP A 81 -0.09 -7.30 -6.42
C TRP A 81 1.35 -7.56 -5.95
N THR A 82 2.04 -6.50 -5.57
CA THR A 82 3.41 -6.56 -5.06
C THR A 82 3.45 -6.03 -3.64
N ALA A 83 4.03 -6.81 -2.73
CA ALA A 83 4.24 -6.37 -1.35
C ALA A 83 5.37 -5.33 -1.28
N GLN A 84 5.20 -4.34 -0.41
CA GLN A 84 6.17 -3.27 -0.22
C GLN A 84 6.48 -3.08 1.26
N LEU A 85 7.76 -3.04 1.59
CA LEU A 85 8.22 -2.63 2.92
C LEU A 85 8.35 -1.11 3.01
N PRO A 86 8.22 -0.54 4.22
CA PRO A 86 8.52 0.86 4.45
C PRO A 86 9.94 1.25 4.04
N VAL A 87 10.17 2.54 3.78
CA VAL A 87 11.50 3.09 3.44
C VAL A 87 12.55 2.73 4.48
N THR A 88 12.16 2.58 5.74
CA THR A 88 13.06 2.10 6.82
C THR A 88 13.53 0.66 6.65
N GLY A 89 12.94 -0.09 5.70
CA GLY A 89 13.23 -1.52 5.48
C GLY A 89 12.69 -2.44 6.57
N THR A 90 11.91 -1.92 7.51
CA THR A 90 11.30 -2.67 8.60
C THR A 90 9.78 -2.56 8.53
N VAL A 91 9.08 -3.55 9.06
CA VAL A 91 7.62 -3.49 9.21
C VAL A 91 7.21 -2.29 10.07
N ILE A 92 5.94 -1.87 9.96
CA ILE A 92 5.40 -0.79 10.79
C ILE A 92 5.69 -1.09 12.27
N PRO A 93 6.32 -0.16 13.01
CA PRO A 93 6.65 -0.40 14.39
C PRO A 93 5.42 -0.65 15.27
N PHE A 94 5.57 -1.51 16.24
CA PHE A 94 4.57 -1.71 17.27
C PHE A 94 4.37 -0.40 18.06
N ASN A 95 3.12 0.01 18.21
CA ASN A 95 2.73 1.13 19.05
C ASN A 95 1.25 1.01 19.41
N ASP A 96 0.94 1.05 20.71
CA ASP A 96 -0.43 0.92 21.22
C ASP A 96 -1.07 2.25 21.66
N SER A 97 -0.32 3.34 21.58
CA SER A 97 -0.73 4.62 22.15
C SER A 97 -0.84 5.77 21.16
N SER A 98 -0.19 5.69 20.00
CA SER A 98 -0.20 6.77 19.01
C SER A 98 -0.05 6.27 17.59
N PHE A 99 -0.63 7.00 16.64
CA PHE A 99 -0.39 6.76 15.23
C PHE A 99 1.06 7.08 14.85
N GLN A 100 1.63 6.21 14.02
CA GLN A 100 2.95 6.40 13.45
C GLN A 100 2.79 6.65 11.94
N GLU A 101 3.43 7.69 11.42
CA GLU A 101 3.54 7.89 9.99
C GLU A 101 4.65 7.00 9.42
N VAL A 102 4.32 6.29 8.37
CA VAL A 102 5.23 5.37 7.68
C VAL A 102 5.23 5.71 6.20
N GLN A 103 6.42 5.82 5.62
CA GLN A 103 6.62 6.12 4.21
C GLN A 103 6.97 4.87 3.42
N TYR A 104 6.35 4.74 2.27
CA TYR A 104 6.65 3.73 1.26
C TYR A 104 7.05 4.42 -0.03
N ASP A 105 8.19 4.08 -0.59
CA ASP A 105 8.61 4.51 -1.91
C ASP A 105 8.46 3.33 -2.87
N ILE A 106 7.70 3.55 -3.94
CA ILE A 106 7.33 2.53 -4.89
C ILE A 106 7.91 2.91 -6.24
N ASP A 107 8.75 2.05 -6.76
CA ASP A 107 9.32 2.13 -8.12
C ASP A 107 8.83 0.90 -8.91
N PRO A 108 7.67 1.00 -9.59
CA PRO A 108 7.00 -0.17 -10.13
C PRO A 108 7.80 -0.93 -11.19
N PHE A 109 8.56 -0.21 -11.99
CA PHE A 109 9.21 -0.78 -13.18
C PHE A 109 10.72 -0.56 -13.22
N GLY A 110 11.29 0.05 -12.18
CA GLY A 110 12.71 0.35 -12.09
C GLY A 110 13.12 1.62 -12.85
N ALA A 111 14.38 1.98 -12.67
CA ALA A 111 14.93 3.22 -13.20
C ALA A 111 14.70 3.38 -14.71
N GLY A 112 14.16 4.51 -15.10
CA GLY A 112 13.92 4.86 -16.52
C GLY A 112 12.63 4.30 -17.10
N SER A 113 11.79 3.68 -16.27
CA SER A 113 10.46 3.21 -16.66
C SER A 113 9.39 3.92 -15.83
N SER A 114 8.25 4.18 -16.44
CA SER A 114 7.19 4.96 -15.82
C SER A 114 5.87 4.21 -15.82
N PHE A 115 4.98 4.58 -14.91
CA PHE A 115 3.61 4.06 -14.82
C PHE A 115 2.59 5.16 -15.05
N SER A 116 1.42 4.78 -15.55
CA SER A 116 0.28 5.68 -15.80
C SER A 116 -0.87 5.48 -14.83
N SER A 117 -0.94 4.30 -14.20
CA SER A 117 -1.96 3.99 -13.21
C SER A 117 -1.36 3.18 -12.07
N ILE A 118 -1.88 3.41 -10.85
CA ILE A 118 -1.47 2.69 -9.65
C ILE A 118 -2.68 2.45 -8.73
N GLN A 119 -2.62 1.38 -7.95
CA GLN A 119 -3.62 1.02 -6.96
C GLN A 119 -2.92 0.42 -5.73
N PHE A 120 -3.47 0.69 -4.55
CA PHE A 120 -2.99 0.22 -3.26
C PHE A 120 -4.04 -0.60 -2.54
#